data_184ea67f4c9202e0737dd1b19d724681
#
_entry.id   184ea67f4c9202e0737dd1b19d724681
#
_cell.length_a   1.000
_cell.length_b   1.000
_cell.length_c   1.000
_cell.angle_alpha   90.00
_cell.angle_beta   90.00
_cell.angle_gamma   90.00
#
_symmetry.space_group_name_H-M   'P 1'
#
loop_
_entity.id
_entity.type
_entity.pdbx_description
1 polymer ?
#
loop_
_entity_poly.entity_id
_entity_poly.type
_entity_poly.pdbx_seq_one_letter_code
_entity_poly.pdbx_strand_id
1 'polypeptide(L)'
;ARYVHVDWNDTPLQRARLQYSQPDDLDFFPEFEVQRHRQMVDEQWARLALVGPEFPDLLNDVDPVAMRRVSQVRIQKLRFYMQAQMANQLQWCVAAVPTPAWAQKVFPHLAADEAVARLWDVILHTVRADLPDPVAAWRRHDEQLQRVTRFLAHNQVQSLHFFDPTPGADGKPASDLHVGLTDHSLWLAASSLTPEGIRFLPNMPTEEVFSAPHNQRTTGYVRTSRPCFPLERRVEGAYFRFEAGEIVAYDA
;
A
#
# COMPACT_ATOMS: atom_id res chain seq x y z
N ALA A 1 -10.51 18.58 -15.27
CA ALA A 1 -9.39 18.01 -16.05
C ALA A 1 -9.50 18.46 -17.52
N ARG A 2 -8.36 18.76 -18.15
CA ARG A 2 -8.30 19.10 -19.57
C ARG A 2 -8.40 17.85 -20.45
N TYR A 3 -7.90 16.73 -19.95
CA TYR A 3 -7.89 15.42 -20.59
C TYR A 3 -7.92 14.33 -19.51
N VAL A 4 -8.55 13.20 -19.81
CA VAL A 4 -8.55 12.00 -18.96
C VAL A 4 -8.07 10.82 -19.78
N HIS A 5 -7.00 10.19 -19.33
CA HIS A 5 -6.51 8.93 -19.85
C HIS A 5 -6.93 7.80 -18.90
N VAL A 6 -7.37 6.68 -19.45
CA VAL A 6 -7.79 5.51 -18.67
C VAL A 6 -6.89 4.34 -19.01
N ASP A 7 -6.21 3.81 -18.00
CA ASP A 7 -5.45 2.56 -18.09
C ASP A 7 -6.24 1.43 -17.45
N TRP A 8 -6.26 0.30 -18.08
CA TRP A 8 -6.85 -0.92 -17.55
C TRP A 8 -5.75 -1.91 -17.21
N ASN A 9 -5.83 -2.51 -16.01
CA ASN A 9 -4.99 -3.65 -15.65
C ASN A 9 -5.75 -4.93 -15.99
N ASP A 10 -5.19 -5.72 -16.92
CA ASP A 10 -5.75 -7.01 -17.33
C ASP A 10 -4.96 -8.13 -16.64
N THR A 11 -5.48 -8.63 -15.52
CA THR A 11 -4.83 -9.70 -14.74
C THR A 11 -4.76 -11.03 -15.50
N PRO A 12 -5.78 -11.48 -16.26
CA PRO A 12 -5.66 -12.64 -17.15
C PRO A 12 -4.52 -12.53 -18.17
N LEU A 13 -4.38 -11.39 -18.83
CA LEU A 13 -3.28 -11.15 -19.77
C LEU A 13 -1.92 -11.16 -19.07
N GLN A 14 -1.83 -10.53 -17.90
CA GLN A 14 -0.63 -10.56 -17.08
C GLN A 14 -0.26 -11.99 -16.69
N ARG A 15 -1.22 -12.82 -16.27
CA ARG A 15 -1.00 -14.22 -15.95
C ARG A 15 -0.49 -14.99 -17.15
N ALA A 16 -1.13 -14.83 -18.32
CA ALA A 16 -0.70 -15.49 -19.56
C ALA A 16 0.76 -15.11 -19.91
N ARG A 17 1.12 -13.85 -19.80
CA ARG A 17 2.50 -13.40 -19.99
C ARG A 17 3.47 -14.09 -19.04
N LEU A 18 3.14 -14.14 -17.74
CA LEU A 18 4.01 -14.75 -16.72
C LEU A 18 4.19 -16.25 -16.91
N GLN A 19 3.17 -16.96 -17.42
CA GLN A 19 3.19 -18.43 -17.59
C GLN A 19 3.81 -18.88 -18.91
N TYR A 20 3.61 -18.12 -19.98
CA TYR A 20 3.93 -18.60 -21.34
C TYR A 20 5.07 -17.84 -22.02
N SER A 21 5.55 -16.71 -21.46
CA SER A 21 6.71 -16.02 -22.02
C SER A 21 8.00 -16.77 -21.74
N GLN A 22 8.94 -16.67 -22.68
CA GLN A 22 10.32 -17.12 -22.42
C GLN A 22 10.93 -16.25 -21.32
N PRO A 23 11.89 -16.78 -20.55
CA PRO A 23 12.53 -16.02 -19.47
C PRO A 23 13.06 -14.64 -19.89
N ASP A 24 13.66 -14.53 -21.09
CA ASP A 24 14.22 -13.27 -21.59
C ASP A 24 13.15 -12.27 -21.99
N ASP A 25 11.95 -12.71 -22.38
CA ASP A 25 10.82 -11.83 -22.71
C ASP A 25 10.21 -11.20 -21.46
N LEU A 26 10.44 -11.78 -20.29
CA LEU A 26 9.99 -11.20 -19.01
C LEU A 26 10.77 -9.93 -18.64
N ASP A 27 11.96 -9.74 -19.21
CA ASP A 27 12.76 -8.53 -19.03
C ASP A 27 12.36 -7.39 -19.98
N PHE A 28 11.47 -7.67 -20.93
CA PHE A 28 11.00 -6.63 -21.85
C PHE A 28 10.04 -5.67 -21.15
N PHE A 29 10.36 -4.39 -21.23
CA PHE A 29 9.47 -3.30 -20.82
C PHE A 29 9.37 -2.28 -21.97
N PRO A 30 8.16 -1.98 -22.48
CA PRO A 30 8.01 -1.16 -23.69
C PRO A 30 8.50 0.27 -23.47
N GLU A 31 9.27 0.79 -24.44
CA GLU A 31 9.80 2.15 -24.35
C GLU A 31 8.69 3.22 -24.35
N PHE A 32 7.57 2.99 -25.04
CA PHE A 32 6.44 3.93 -25.02
C PHE A 32 5.87 4.12 -23.60
N GLU A 33 5.90 3.09 -22.76
CA GLU A 33 5.50 3.20 -21.35
C GLU A 33 6.45 4.11 -20.56
N VAL A 34 7.74 4.01 -20.82
CA VAL A 34 8.74 4.89 -20.19
C VAL A 34 8.47 6.35 -20.60
N GLN A 35 8.28 6.59 -21.89
CA GLN A 35 8.01 7.95 -22.43
C GLN A 35 6.71 8.52 -21.87
N ARG A 36 5.66 7.72 -21.80
CA ARG A 36 4.38 8.14 -21.21
C ARG A 36 4.55 8.54 -19.73
N HIS A 37 5.28 7.76 -18.94
CA HIS A 37 5.53 8.11 -17.54
C HIS A 37 6.43 9.35 -17.40
N ARG A 38 7.35 9.61 -18.35
CA ARG A 38 8.09 10.88 -18.40
C ARG A 38 7.16 12.05 -18.61
N GLN A 39 6.28 11.97 -19.62
CA GLN A 39 5.29 13.00 -19.88
C GLN A 39 4.39 13.25 -18.67
N MET A 40 3.96 12.19 -17.95
CA MET A 40 3.19 12.36 -16.71
C MET A 40 3.93 13.18 -15.65
N VAL A 41 5.25 12.99 -15.52
CA VAL A 41 6.09 13.78 -14.60
C VAL A 41 6.26 15.20 -15.10
N ASP A 42 6.65 15.39 -16.36
CA ASP A 42 6.96 16.69 -16.94
C ASP A 42 5.73 17.62 -16.99
N GLU A 43 4.55 17.05 -17.22
CA GLU A 43 3.28 17.78 -17.28
C GLU A 43 2.48 17.74 -15.95
N GLN A 44 3.03 17.14 -14.89
CA GLN A 44 2.43 17.07 -13.56
C GLN A 44 1.00 16.46 -13.57
N TRP A 45 0.84 15.32 -14.22
CA TRP A 45 -0.45 14.65 -14.27
C TRP A 45 -0.91 14.21 -12.89
N ALA A 46 -2.21 14.38 -12.60
CA ALA A 46 -2.83 13.77 -11.45
C ALA A 46 -3.24 12.32 -11.78
N ARG A 47 -2.95 11.38 -10.87
CA ARG A 47 -3.30 9.97 -11.02
C ARG A 47 -4.34 9.54 -10.00
N LEU A 48 -5.44 8.94 -10.45
CA LEU A 48 -6.39 8.21 -9.61
C LEU A 48 -6.28 6.72 -9.92
N ALA A 49 -5.92 5.91 -8.93
CA ALA A 49 -5.93 4.46 -9.03
C ALA A 49 -7.19 3.92 -8.34
N LEU A 50 -8.07 3.28 -9.11
CA LEU A 50 -9.21 2.54 -8.58
C LEU A 50 -8.80 1.07 -8.47
N VAL A 51 -8.77 0.55 -7.24
CA VAL A 51 -8.24 -0.78 -6.94
C VAL A 51 -9.36 -1.68 -6.45
N GLY A 52 -9.54 -2.81 -7.15
CA GLY A 52 -10.47 -3.87 -6.76
C GLY A 52 -10.04 -5.17 -7.42
N PRO A 53 -9.69 -6.21 -6.65
CA PRO A 53 -9.23 -7.47 -7.21
C PRO A 53 -10.38 -8.18 -7.93
N GLU A 54 -10.34 -8.18 -9.27
CA GLU A 54 -11.33 -8.87 -10.10
C GLU A 54 -11.16 -10.39 -10.06
N PHE A 55 -9.89 -10.81 -9.96
CA PHE A 55 -9.50 -12.23 -9.89
C PHE A 55 -8.52 -12.46 -8.74
N PRO A 56 -8.99 -12.43 -7.47
CA PRO A 56 -8.11 -12.35 -6.30
C PRO A 56 -7.18 -13.55 -6.08
N ASP A 57 -7.39 -14.66 -6.80
CA ASP A 57 -6.54 -15.86 -6.67
C ASP A 57 -5.84 -16.24 -7.98
N LEU A 58 -6.00 -15.45 -9.02
CA LEU A 58 -5.59 -15.83 -10.38
C LEU A 58 -4.06 -16.00 -10.52
N LEU A 59 -3.28 -15.32 -9.68
CA LEU A 59 -1.82 -15.39 -9.71
C LEU A 59 -1.21 -16.35 -8.67
N ASN A 60 -2.03 -17.08 -7.90
CA ASN A 60 -1.54 -17.99 -6.85
C ASN A 60 -0.68 -19.14 -7.38
N ASP A 61 -0.90 -19.60 -8.61
CA ASP A 61 -0.18 -20.67 -9.27
C ASP A 61 0.98 -20.19 -10.17
N VAL A 62 1.20 -18.88 -10.24
CA VAL A 62 2.30 -18.30 -11.04
C VAL A 62 3.62 -18.39 -10.28
N ASP A 63 4.71 -18.66 -11.02
CA ASP A 63 6.06 -18.69 -10.45
C ASP A 63 6.44 -17.32 -9.82
N PRO A 64 6.72 -17.27 -8.51
CA PRO A 64 7.15 -16.06 -7.85
C PRO A 64 8.45 -15.45 -8.41
N VAL A 65 9.30 -16.28 -9.04
CA VAL A 65 10.53 -15.80 -9.66
C VAL A 65 10.21 -14.97 -10.90
N ALA A 66 9.30 -15.44 -11.74
CA ALA A 66 8.81 -14.69 -12.91
C ALA A 66 8.14 -13.38 -12.49
N MET A 67 7.29 -13.41 -11.46
CA MET A 67 6.62 -12.20 -10.92
C MET A 67 7.65 -11.17 -10.42
N ARG A 68 8.64 -11.60 -9.64
CA ARG A 68 9.71 -10.72 -9.16
C ARG A 68 10.51 -10.12 -10.30
N ARG A 69 10.87 -10.92 -11.32
CA ARG A 69 11.64 -10.48 -12.48
C ARG A 69 10.93 -9.34 -13.21
N VAL A 70 9.67 -9.51 -13.58
CA VAL A 70 8.85 -8.47 -14.22
C VAL A 70 8.72 -7.22 -13.35
N SER A 71 8.49 -7.41 -12.04
CA SER A 71 8.40 -6.30 -11.09
C SER A 71 9.71 -5.51 -10.99
N GLN A 72 10.85 -6.19 -10.90
CA GLN A 72 12.17 -5.56 -10.83
C GLN A 72 12.48 -4.73 -12.08
N VAL A 73 12.19 -5.27 -13.27
CA VAL A 73 12.37 -4.53 -14.53
C VAL A 73 11.50 -3.28 -14.55
N ARG A 74 10.23 -3.39 -14.18
CA ARG A 74 9.33 -2.23 -14.08
C ARG A 74 9.86 -1.18 -13.11
N ILE A 75 10.28 -1.59 -11.90
CA ILE A 75 10.86 -0.69 -10.89
C ILE A 75 12.09 0.01 -11.45
N GLN A 76 12.99 -0.72 -12.10
CA GLN A 76 14.19 -0.15 -12.69
C GLN A 76 13.88 0.88 -13.80
N LYS A 77 13.00 0.52 -14.73
CA LYS A 77 12.61 1.37 -15.87
C LYS A 77 11.84 2.61 -15.46
N LEU A 78 10.99 2.51 -14.43
CA LEU A 78 10.14 3.60 -13.94
C LEU A 78 10.64 4.21 -12.63
N ARG A 79 11.90 4.00 -12.25
CA ARG A 79 12.47 4.53 -11.01
C ARG A 79 12.31 6.05 -10.89
N PHE A 80 12.53 6.78 -11.97
CA PHE A 80 12.36 8.23 -12.01
C PHE A 80 10.91 8.65 -11.65
N TYR A 81 9.90 7.94 -12.19
CA TYR A 81 8.49 8.19 -11.90
C TYR A 81 8.15 7.90 -10.44
N MET A 82 8.63 6.78 -9.90
CA MET A 82 8.44 6.44 -8.50
C MET A 82 9.12 7.46 -7.57
N GLN A 83 10.30 7.94 -7.93
CA GLN A 83 10.99 9.00 -7.17
C GLN A 83 10.21 10.31 -7.22
N ALA A 84 9.68 10.72 -8.37
CA ALA A 84 8.85 11.91 -8.50
C ALA A 84 7.57 11.78 -7.66
N GLN A 85 6.92 10.61 -7.67
CA GLN A 85 5.75 10.33 -6.84
C GLN A 85 6.08 10.41 -5.35
N MET A 86 7.16 9.77 -4.89
CA MET A 86 7.61 9.80 -3.49
C MET A 86 8.07 11.19 -3.03
N ALA A 87 8.55 12.03 -3.96
CA ALA A 87 8.88 13.43 -3.71
C ALA A 87 7.65 14.36 -3.80
N ASN A 88 6.45 13.83 -3.92
CA ASN A 88 5.18 14.55 -4.08
C ASN A 88 5.14 15.52 -5.28
N GLN A 89 5.95 15.28 -6.32
CA GLN A 89 5.92 16.08 -7.55
C GLN A 89 4.66 15.82 -8.36
N LEU A 90 3.96 14.74 -8.08
CA LEU A 90 2.70 14.34 -8.71
C LEU A 90 1.60 14.22 -7.67
N GLN A 91 0.39 14.61 -8.05
CA GLN A 91 -0.80 14.31 -7.25
C GLN A 91 -1.27 12.90 -7.56
N TRP A 92 -1.55 12.12 -6.54
CA TRP A 92 -2.09 10.78 -6.72
C TRP A 92 -3.04 10.40 -5.59
N CYS A 93 -3.97 9.52 -5.90
CA CYS A 93 -4.86 8.93 -4.92
C CYS A 93 -5.12 7.47 -5.29
N VAL A 94 -5.15 6.60 -4.29
CA VAL A 94 -5.60 5.22 -4.43
C VAL A 94 -6.91 5.08 -3.66
N ALA A 95 -7.93 4.52 -4.31
CA ALA A 95 -9.22 4.25 -3.71
C ALA A 95 -9.72 2.86 -4.09
N ALA A 96 -10.46 2.23 -3.18
CA ALA A 96 -11.03 0.92 -3.40
C ALA A 96 -12.34 0.98 -4.21
N VAL A 97 -12.53 -0.03 -5.08
CA VAL A 97 -13.78 -0.26 -5.81
C VAL A 97 -14.15 -1.74 -5.66
N PRO A 98 -15.36 -2.10 -5.24
CA PRO A 98 -15.74 -3.49 -5.09
C PRO A 98 -15.86 -4.20 -6.44
N THR A 99 -15.42 -5.46 -6.46
CA THR A 99 -15.66 -6.38 -7.57
C THR A 99 -16.48 -7.56 -7.08
N PRO A 100 -17.23 -8.28 -7.94
CA PRO A 100 -18.03 -9.42 -7.52
C PRO A 100 -17.21 -10.50 -6.79
N ALA A 101 -16.03 -10.84 -7.32
CA ALA A 101 -15.18 -11.86 -6.73
C ALA A 101 -14.61 -11.44 -5.37
N TRP A 102 -14.22 -10.19 -5.21
CA TRP A 102 -13.79 -9.67 -3.91
C TRP A 102 -14.94 -9.62 -2.91
N ALA A 103 -16.11 -9.12 -3.34
CA ALA A 103 -17.30 -9.05 -2.48
C ALA A 103 -17.73 -10.44 -1.98
N GLN A 104 -17.71 -11.46 -2.85
CA GLN A 104 -17.99 -12.84 -2.48
C GLN A 104 -16.97 -13.44 -1.51
N LYS A 105 -15.69 -13.04 -1.59
CA LYS A 105 -14.69 -13.44 -0.59
C LYS A 105 -14.92 -12.82 0.78
N VAL A 106 -15.38 -11.57 0.81
CA VAL A 106 -15.66 -10.84 2.07
C VAL A 106 -16.99 -11.32 2.68
N PHE A 107 -18.01 -11.56 1.85
CA PHE A 107 -19.35 -11.96 2.25
C PHE A 107 -19.79 -13.25 1.55
N PRO A 108 -19.16 -14.40 1.86
CA PRO A 108 -19.40 -15.66 1.14
C PRO A 108 -20.82 -16.23 1.32
N HIS A 109 -21.58 -15.73 2.28
CA HIS A 109 -22.94 -16.16 2.59
C HIS A 109 -24.03 -15.34 1.88
N LEU A 110 -23.66 -14.24 1.19
CA LEU A 110 -24.60 -13.40 0.46
C LEU A 110 -24.66 -13.77 -1.03
N ALA A 111 -25.77 -13.44 -1.69
CA ALA A 111 -25.82 -13.47 -3.15
C ALA A 111 -24.83 -12.46 -3.75
N ALA A 112 -24.35 -12.69 -4.99
CA ALA A 112 -23.28 -11.90 -5.58
C ALA A 112 -23.59 -10.38 -5.61
N ASP A 113 -24.78 -10.00 -6.06
CA ASP A 113 -25.19 -8.60 -6.14
C ASP A 113 -25.36 -7.97 -4.75
N GLU A 114 -25.88 -8.73 -3.79
CA GLU A 114 -26.03 -8.31 -2.39
C GLU A 114 -24.64 -8.13 -1.74
N ALA A 115 -23.70 -9.05 -1.99
CA ALA A 115 -22.33 -8.94 -1.51
C ALA A 115 -21.63 -7.68 -2.06
N VAL A 116 -21.81 -7.37 -3.35
CA VAL A 116 -21.27 -6.14 -3.97
C VAL A 116 -21.89 -4.90 -3.34
N ALA A 117 -23.20 -4.86 -3.19
CA ALA A 117 -23.90 -3.74 -2.55
C ALA A 117 -23.39 -3.54 -1.12
N ARG A 118 -23.26 -4.63 -0.36
CA ARG A 118 -22.75 -4.58 1.01
C ARG A 118 -21.29 -4.12 1.09
N LEU A 119 -20.45 -4.54 0.15
CA LEU A 119 -19.06 -4.09 0.10
C LEU A 119 -18.96 -2.60 -0.27
N TRP A 120 -19.85 -2.10 -1.13
CA TRP A 120 -19.99 -0.65 -1.38
C TRP A 120 -20.31 0.12 -0.10
N ASP A 121 -21.31 -0.34 0.69
CA ASP A 121 -21.64 0.31 1.96
C ASP A 121 -20.44 0.40 2.89
N VAL A 122 -19.67 -0.69 3.01
CA VAL A 122 -18.47 -0.73 3.85
C VAL A 122 -17.40 0.24 3.32
N ILE A 123 -17.13 0.25 2.02
CA ILE A 123 -16.15 1.15 1.41
C ILE A 123 -16.57 2.60 1.61
N LEU A 124 -17.82 2.96 1.26
CA LEU A 124 -18.32 4.33 1.38
C LEU A 124 -18.28 4.82 2.83
N HIS A 125 -18.64 3.95 3.79
CA HIS A 125 -18.52 4.25 5.21
C HIS A 125 -17.05 4.47 5.63
N THR A 126 -16.16 3.58 5.22
CA THR A 126 -14.73 3.66 5.57
C THR A 126 -14.08 4.93 4.99
N VAL A 127 -14.46 5.32 3.77
CA VAL A 127 -13.99 6.57 3.17
C VAL A 127 -14.86 7.80 3.54
N ARG A 128 -15.80 7.66 4.48
CA ARG A 128 -16.68 8.75 4.95
C ARG A 128 -17.55 9.39 3.86
N ALA A 129 -17.76 8.68 2.75
CA ALA A 129 -18.54 9.19 1.63
C ALA A 129 -20.06 9.10 1.87
N ASP A 130 -20.48 8.32 2.87
CA ASP A 130 -21.85 8.21 3.35
C ASP A 130 -22.29 9.36 4.27
N LEU A 131 -21.37 10.25 4.66
CA LEU A 131 -21.68 11.39 5.51
C LEU A 131 -22.32 12.54 4.71
N PRO A 132 -23.13 13.42 5.33
CA PRO A 132 -23.75 14.55 4.64
C PRO A 132 -22.77 15.51 3.98
N ASP A 133 -21.58 15.67 4.56
CA ASP A 133 -20.47 16.45 4.00
C ASP A 133 -19.16 15.66 4.11
N PRO A 134 -18.87 14.79 3.15
CA PRO A 134 -17.65 13.99 3.15
C PRO A 134 -16.38 14.83 3.10
N VAL A 135 -16.41 15.96 2.40
CA VAL A 135 -15.24 16.86 2.27
C VAL A 135 -14.88 17.47 3.61
N ALA A 136 -15.86 17.99 4.34
CA ALA A 136 -15.64 18.52 5.68
C ALA A 136 -15.22 17.42 6.67
N ALA A 137 -15.75 16.21 6.53
CA ALA A 137 -15.34 15.07 7.36
C ALA A 137 -13.87 14.71 7.14
N TRP A 138 -13.40 14.68 5.90
CA TRP A 138 -12.00 14.44 5.56
C TRP A 138 -11.08 15.58 6.03
N ARG A 139 -11.50 16.83 5.94
CA ARG A 139 -10.72 17.97 6.47
C ARG A 139 -10.51 17.83 7.99
N ARG A 140 -11.56 17.53 8.73
CA ARG A 140 -11.45 17.29 10.19
C ARG A 140 -10.55 16.12 10.53
N HIS A 141 -10.66 15.03 9.77
CA HIS A 141 -9.83 13.84 9.96
C HIS A 141 -8.35 14.11 9.66
N ASP A 142 -8.04 14.77 8.54
CA ASP A 142 -6.68 15.21 8.20
C ASP A 142 -6.10 16.12 9.31
N GLU A 143 -6.85 17.11 9.79
CA GLU A 143 -6.44 17.97 10.91
C GLU A 143 -6.15 17.18 12.19
N GLN A 144 -6.91 16.12 12.45
CA GLN A 144 -6.69 15.24 13.61
C GLN A 144 -5.38 14.48 13.46
N LEU A 145 -5.12 13.85 12.32
CA LEU A 145 -3.87 13.15 12.06
C LEU A 145 -2.66 14.10 12.08
N GLN A 146 -2.80 15.30 11.50
CA GLN A 146 -1.77 16.35 11.56
C GLN A 146 -1.50 16.84 13.00
N ARG A 147 -2.48 16.81 13.90
CA ARG A 147 -2.22 17.09 15.33
C ARG A 147 -1.33 16.02 15.97
N VAL A 148 -1.57 14.74 15.61
CA VAL A 148 -0.75 13.63 16.10
C VAL A 148 0.69 13.75 15.58
N THR A 149 0.90 14.08 14.30
CA THR A 149 2.26 14.29 13.77
C THR A 149 3.00 15.40 14.51
N ARG A 150 2.33 16.55 14.78
CA ARG A 150 2.92 17.64 15.54
C ARG A 150 3.25 17.25 16.98
N PHE A 151 2.39 16.46 17.63
CA PHE A 151 2.64 15.94 18.97
C PHE A 151 3.89 15.05 19.00
N LEU A 152 4.01 14.10 18.06
CA LEU A 152 5.14 13.19 17.98
C LEU A 152 6.46 13.92 17.64
N ALA A 153 6.40 14.90 16.74
CA ALA A 153 7.55 15.73 16.39
C ALA A 153 7.99 16.62 17.57
N HIS A 154 7.03 17.28 18.25
CA HIS A 154 7.32 18.14 19.42
C HIS A 154 7.98 17.37 20.56
N ASN A 155 7.53 16.13 20.80
CA ASN A 155 8.09 15.26 21.85
C ASN A 155 9.36 14.53 21.40
N GLN A 156 9.85 14.77 20.18
CA GLN A 156 11.09 14.18 19.67
C GLN A 156 11.13 12.66 19.85
N VAL A 157 10.04 11.98 19.52
CA VAL A 157 9.93 10.52 19.66
C VAL A 157 11.03 9.83 18.85
N GLN A 158 11.88 9.05 19.54
CA GLN A 158 13.06 8.40 18.96
C GLN A 158 12.84 6.91 18.65
N SER A 159 11.83 6.30 19.26
CA SER A 159 11.52 4.89 19.05
C SER A 159 10.05 4.59 19.30
N LEU A 160 9.59 3.51 18.69
CA LEU A 160 8.27 2.92 18.91
C LEU A 160 8.44 1.52 19.49
N HIS A 161 7.60 1.16 20.47
CA HIS A 161 7.51 -0.18 21.00
C HIS A 161 6.17 -0.79 20.59
N PHE A 162 6.21 -1.83 19.76
CA PHE A 162 5.05 -2.60 19.36
C PHE A 162 4.98 -3.84 20.25
N PHE A 163 3.94 -3.92 21.07
CA PHE A 163 3.78 -5.00 22.04
C PHE A 163 2.38 -5.60 21.95
N ASP A 164 2.32 -6.91 21.73
CA ASP A 164 1.09 -7.69 21.78
C ASP A 164 1.23 -8.76 22.88
N PRO A 165 0.53 -8.59 24.02
CA PRO A 165 0.64 -9.51 25.16
C PRO A 165 -0.03 -10.86 24.92
N THR A 166 -0.74 -11.05 23.82
CA THR A 166 -1.39 -12.34 23.50
C THR A 166 -0.36 -13.45 23.51
N PRO A 167 -0.56 -14.53 24.30
CA PRO A 167 0.42 -15.61 24.35
C PRO A 167 0.56 -16.33 23.01
N GLY A 168 1.78 -16.43 22.50
CA GLY A 168 2.12 -17.30 21.40
C GLY A 168 2.20 -18.78 21.84
N ALA A 169 2.51 -19.68 20.91
CA ALA A 169 2.62 -21.11 21.19
C ALA A 169 3.72 -21.45 22.21
N ASP A 170 4.72 -20.60 22.36
CA ASP A 170 5.82 -20.73 23.34
C ASP A 170 5.55 -20.02 24.68
N GLY A 171 4.33 -19.48 24.86
CA GLY A 171 3.91 -18.75 26.06
C GLY A 171 4.45 -17.33 26.18
N LYS A 172 5.23 -16.85 25.21
CA LYS A 172 5.69 -15.46 25.14
C LYS A 172 4.66 -14.56 24.49
N PRO A 173 4.75 -13.22 24.63
CA PRO A 173 3.96 -12.28 23.85
C PRO A 173 4.02 -12.59 22.35
N ALA A 174 2.92 -12.36 21.62
CA ALA A 174 2.90 -12.57 20.17
C ALA A 174 3.86 -11.61 19.43
N SER A 175 4.04 -10.41 19.98
CA SER A 175 4.99 -9.43 19.45
C SER A 175 5.62 -8.62 20.59
N ASP A 176 6.92 -8.37 20.46
CA ASP A 176 7.70 -7.48 21.31
C ASP A 176 8.83 -6.88 20.46
N LEU A 177 8.52 -5.76 19.78
CA LEU A 177 9.37 -5.16 18.77
C LEU A 177 9.66 -3.71 19.11
N HIS A 178 10.94 -3.37 19.24
CA HIS A 178 11.42 -2.00 19.35
C HIS A 178 11.94 -1.52 17.99
N VAL A 179 11.40 -0.41 17.51
CA VAL A 179 11.79 0.21 16.25
C VAL A 179 12.35 1.60 16.54
N GLY A 180 13.67 1.75 16.42
CA GLY A 180 14.32 3.04 16.52
C GLY A 180 14.14 3.85 15.23
N LEU A 181 13.90 5.14 15.40
CA LEU A 181 13.69 6.08 14.29
C LEU A 181 15.01 6.75 13.89
N THR A 182 15.01 7.44 12.75
CA THR A 182 16.13 8.27 12.31
C THR A 182 16.28 9.49 13.22
N ASP A 183 17.51 10.04 13.34
CA ASP A 183 17.79 11.14 14.26
C ASP A 183 16.99 12.43 13.95
N HIS A 184 16.57 12.59 12.69
CA HIS A 184 15.75 13.69 12.22
C HIS A 184 14.44 13.19 11.61
N SER A 185 13.72 12.35 12.36
CA SER A 185 12.47 11.77 11.92
C SER A 185 11.42 12.81 11.56
N LEU A 186 10.89 12.70 10.34
CA LEU A 186 9.70 13.42 9.92
C LEU A 186 8.47 12.54 10.14
N TRP A 187 7.45 13.11 10.73
CA TRP A 187 6.16 12.46 10.90
C TRP A 187 5.19 12.95 9.83
N LEU A 188 4.64 12.04 9.06
CA LEU A 188 3.71 12.29 7.97
C LEU A 188 2.37 11.61 8.26
N ALA A 189 1.29 12.15 7.72
CA ALA A 189 -0.05 11.59 7.83
C ALA A 189 -0.98 12.17 6.77
N ALA A 190 -1.99 11.40 6.41
CA ALA A 190 -3.11 11.79 5.56
C ALA A 190 -2.72 12.59 4.31
N SER A 191 -2.89 13.92 4.33
CA SER A 191 -2.61 14.76 3.17
C SER A 191 -1.13 15.03 2.97
N SER A 192 -0.76 15.13 1.69
CA SER A 192 0.55 15.59 1.22
C SER A 192 0.42 16.91 0.45
N LEU A 193 1.53 17.60 0.24
CA LEU A 193 1.61 18.79 -0.58
C LEU A 193 2.58 18.56 -1.73
N THR A 194 2.21 19.03 -2.92
CA THR A 194 3.19 19.15 -4.00
C THR A 194 4.16 20.31 -3.74
N PRO A 195 5.29 20.40 -4.44
CA PRO A 195 6.20 21.54 -4.33
C PRO A 195 5.51 22.89 -4.58
N GLU A 196 4.46 22.90 -5.42
CA GLU A 196 3.64 24.10 -5.71
C GLU A 196 2.59 24.39 -4.64
N GLY A 197 2.51 23.57 -3.58
CA GLY A 197 1.58 23.75 -2.47
C GLY A 197 0.17 23.18 -2.73
N ILE A 198 -0.01 22.35 -3.74
CA ILE A 198 -1.30 21.70 -3.99
C ILE A 198 -1.46 20.53 -3.02
N ARG A 199 -2.53 20.57 -2.20
CA ARG A 199 -2.85 19.52 -1.25
C ARG A 199 -3.57 18.37 -1.95
N PHE A 200 -3.19 17.14 -1.63
CA PHE A 200 -3.85 15.92 -2.10
C PHE A 200 -3.85 14.83 -1.02
N LEU A 201 -4.70 13.83 -1.17
CA LEU A 201 -4.78 12.64 -0.31
C LEU A 201 -4.26 11.44 -1.10
N PRO A 202 -3.07 10.89 -0.75
CA PRO A 202 -2.49 9.75 -1.47
C PRO A 202 -3.31 8.47 -1.39
N ASN A 203 -3.95 8.23 -0.26
CA ASN A 203 -4.76 7.04 -0.01
C ASN A 203 -6.12 7.41 0.53
N MET A 204 -7.15 6.69 0.09
CA MET A 204 -8.50 6.84 0.58
C MET A 204 -9.11 5.44 0.82
N PRO A 205 -9.28 5.03 2.08
CA PRO A 205 -9.02 5.78 3.32
C PRO A 205 -7.54 5.87 3.69
N THR A 206 -7.25 6.71 4.68
CA THR A 206 -5.98 6.74 5.41
C THR A 206 -6.25 7.06 6.88
N GLU A 207 -5.69 6.26 7.78
CA GLU A 207 -5.87 6.35 9.23
C GLU A 207 -4.52 6.35 9.96
N GLU A 208 -3.44 6.51 9.21
CA GLU A 208 -2.09 6.31 9.72
C GLU A 208 -1.32 7.62 9.93
N VAL A 209 -0.42 7.56 10.90
CA VAL A 209 0.69 8.49 11.08
C VAL A 209 1.96 7.66 11.00
N PHE A 210 2.92 8.06 10.20
CA PHE A 210 4.10 7.24 9.94
C PHE A 210 5.39 8.06 9.90
N SER A 211 6.51 7.37 10.07
CA SER A 211 7.86 7.88 9.97
C SER A 211 8.80 6.80 9.44
N ALA A 212 10.05 7.16 9.17
CA ALA A 212 11.05 6.21 8.69
C ALA A 212 11.83 5.59 9.84
N PRO A 213 11.92 4.25 9.93
CA PRO A 213 12.81 3.58 10.87
C PRO A 213 14.28 3.78 10.48
N HIS A 214 15.17 3.73 11.47
CA HIS A 214 16.61 3.63 11.23
C HIS A 214 16.95 2.17 10.92
N ASN A 215 17.70 1.94 9.85
CA ASN A 215 18.00 0.59 9.34
C ASN A 215 18.75 -0.36 10.29
N GLN A 216 19.34 0.17 11.37
CA GLN A 216 20.09 -0.61 12.37
C GLN A 216 19.49 -0.55 13.77
N ARG A 217 18.32 0.08 13.95
CA ARG A 217 17.74 0.31 15.28
C ARG A 217 16.42 -0.46 15.48
N THR A 218 16.29 -1.64 14.87
CA THR A 218 15.15 -2.51 15.10
C THR A 218 15.62 -3.77 15.80
N THR A 219 14.97 -4.09 16.94
CA THR A 219 15.31 -5.26 17.76
C THR A 219 14.04 -5.85 18.36
N GLY A 220 14.01 -7.16 18.50
CA GLY A 220 12.85 -7.89 19.00
C GLY A 220 12.16 -8.72 17.92
N TYR A 221 10.89 -9.00 18.10
CA TYR A 221 10.15 -9.84 17.17
C TYR A 221 8.70 -9.38 16.99
N VAL A 222 8.14 -9.72 15.86
CA VAL A 222 6.76 -9.41 15.50
C VAL A 222 6.11 -10.58 14.79
N ARG A 223 4.84 -10.84 15.10
CA ARG A 223 3.98 -11.75 14.37
C ARG A 223 2.76 -10.99 13.82
N THR A 224 2.44 -11.21 12.55
CA THR A 224 1.25 -10.60 11.98
C THR A 224 -0.01 -11.20 12.59
N SER A 225 -0.94 -10.35 13.04
CA SER A 225 -2.24 -10.74 13.59
C SER A 225 -3.34 -10.81 12.51
N ARG A 226 -3.05 -10.36 11.30
CA ARG A 226 -3.93 -10.38 10.14
C ARG A 226 -3.21 -10.98 8.94
N PRO A 227 -3.95 -11.61 7.99
CA PRO A 227 -3.35 -12.04 6.74
C PRO A 227 -2.72 -10.88 5.99
N CYS A 228 -1.57 -11.11 5.39
CA CYS A 228 -0.95 -10.20 4.42
C CYS A 228 -0.82 -10.91 3.07
N PHE A 229 -0.64 -10.12 2.00
CA PHE A 229 -0.69 -10.64 0.63
C PHE A 229 0.55 -10.23 -0.19
N PRO A 230 1.77 -10.59 0.26
CA PRO A 230 2.97 -10.30 -0.50
C PRO A 230 2.92 -11.05 -1.84
N LEU A 231 3.15 -10.30 -2.95
CA LEU A 231 3.05 -10.85 -4.31
C LEU A 231 1.71 -11.59 -4.56
N GLU A 232 0.61 -11.04 -4.03
CA GLU A 232 -0.75 -11.58 -4.12
C GLU A 232 -0.96 -12.97 -3.48
N ARG A 233 0.01 -13.47 -2.72
CA ARG A 233 -0.10 -14.72 -1.96
C ARG A 233 -0.53 -14.43 -0.54
N ARG A 234 -1.53 -15.19 -0.06
CA ARG A 234 -1.99 -15.10 1.32
C ARG A 234 -0.95 -15.71 2.27
N VAL A 235 -0.47 -14.91 3.20
CA VAL A 235 0.42 -15.32 4.29
C VAL A 235 -0.25 -14.98 5.62
N GLU A 236 -0.31 -15.93 6.54
CA GLU A 236 -0.90 -15.78 7.86
C GLU A 236 0.15 -16.02 8.95
N GLY A 237 0.09 -15.22 10.01
CA GLY A 237 0.95 -15.39 11.16
C GLY A 237 2.45 -15.22 10.88
N ALA A 238 2.80 -14.48 9.82
CA ALA A 238 4.19 -14.23 9.48
C ALA A 238 4.96 -13.71 10.69
N TYR A 239 6.08 -14.36 10.99
CA TYR A 239 6.95 -14.04 12.10
C TYR A 239 8.28 -13.53 11.60
N PHE A 240 8.79 -12.48 12.24
CA PHE A 240 10.12 -11.95 11.99
C PHE A 240 10.80 -11.61 13.32
N ARG A 241 12.07 -11.99 13.45
CA ARG A 241 12.94 -11.55 14.55
C ARG A 241 14.06 -10.68 14.01
N PHE A 242 14.27 -9.55 14.67
CA PHE A 242 15.24 -8.54 14.28
C PHE A 242 16.33 -8.40 15.35
N GLU A 243 17.58 -8.25 14.90
CA GLU A 243 18.73 -7.84 15.69
C GLU A 243 19.48 -6.74 14.94
N ALA A 244 19.62 -5.56 15.55
CA ALA A 244 20.27 -4.40 14.94
C ALA A 244 19.75 -4.06 13.51
N GLY A 245 18.46 -4.23 13.27
CA GLY A 245 17.80 -3.96 11.98
C GLY A 245 17.82 -5.09 10.97
N GLU A 246 18.58 -6.16 11.23
CA GLU A 246 18.64 -7.33 10.35
C GLU A 246 17.60 -8.39 10.76
N ILE A 247 16.99 -9.04 9.77
CA ILE A 247 16.11 -10.18 10.01
C ILE A 247 17.00 -11.41 10.25
N VAL A 248 17.01 -11.90 11.49
CA VAL A 248 17.82 -13.06 11.91
C VAL A 248 17.01 -14.35 12.00
N ALA A 249 15.69 -14.27 12.02
CA ALA A 249 14.80 -15.42 11.92
C ALA A 249 13.46 -15.00 11.30
N TYR A 250 12.83 -15.90 10.56
CA TYR A 250 11.49 -15.72 10.00
C TYR A 250 10.76 -17.05 9.89
N ASP A 251 9.42 -16.97 9.88
CA ASP A 251 8.49 -18.08 9.66
C ASP A 251 7.18 -17.54 9.06
N ALA A 252 6.47 -18.35 8.23
CA ALA A 252 5.22 -17.95 7.57
C ALA A 252 4.42 -19.15 7.04
#